data_e1b8522e2922d126e1aa0c2a539d3fea
#
_entry.id   e1b8522e2922d126e1aa0c2a539d3fea
#
_cell.length_a   1.000
_cell.length_b   1.000
_cell.length_c   1.000
_cell.angle_alpha   90.00
_cell.angle_beta   90.00
_cell.angle_gamma   90.00
#
_symmetry.space_group_name_H-M   'P 1'
#
loop_
_entity.id
_entity.type
_entity.pdbx_description
1 polymer ?
#
loop_
_entity_poly.entity_id
_entity_poly.type
_entity_poly.pdbx_seq_one_letter_code
_entity_poly.pdbx_strand_id
1 'polypeptide(L)'
;AIFRHAWQGGAAADDAARLQALTAQLAPTRDPAGAEVKQALRAATDAALAAGVFGVPTFAVDGRLFWGLDALPMLRAQIEGDARVDEVWAAAASVAQGVRR
;
A
#
# COMPACT_ATOMS: atom_id res chain seq x y z
N ALA A 1 2.62 4.40 -16.34
CA ALA A 1 2.16 5.78 -16.64
C ALA A 1 2.21 6.66 -15.39
N ILE A 2 1.48 6.36 -14.28
CA ILE A 2 1.33 7.21 -13.08
C ILE A 2 2.69 7.55 -12.45
N PHE A 3 3.54 6.59 -12.16
CA PHE A 3 4.88 6.83 -11.58
C PHE A 3 5.76 7.75 -12.43
N ARG A 4 5.74 7.55 -13.75
CA ARG A 4 6.48 8.44 -14.66
C ARG A 4 5.93 9.85 -14.65
N HIS A 5 4.61 10.01 -14.61
CA HIS A 5 3.97 11.30 -14.51
C HIS A 5 4.40 12.05 -13.24
N ALA A 6 4.39 11.39 -12.09
CA ALA A 6 4.72 12.00 -10.80
C ALA A 6 6.23 12.31 -10.66
N TRP A 7 7.11 11.40 -11.12
CA TRP A 7 8.53 11.44 -10.74
C TRP A 7 9.51 11.77 -11.88
N GLN A 8 9.10 11.61 -13.14
CA GLN A 8 9.98 11.81 -14.29
C GLN A 8 9.55 12.96 -15.21
N GLY A 9 8.46 13.64 -14.89
CA GLY A 9 7.87 14.63 -15.78
C GLY A 9 8.49 16.03 -15.73
N GLY A 10 9.32 16.32 -14.74
CA GLY A 10 9.99 17.64 -14.60
C GLY A 10 9.05 18.83 -14.35
N ALA A 11 7.74 18.62 -14.24
CA ALA A 11 6.73 19.63 -13.96
C ALA A 11 5.81 19.16 -12.83
N ALA A 12 4.99 20.06 -12.29
CA ALA A 12 4.07 19.76 -11.21
C ALA A 12 3.17 18.55 -11.54
N ALA A 13 3.09 17.58 -10.62
CA ALA A 13 2.32 16.35 -10.84
C ALA A 13 0.81 16.61 -10.86
N ASP A 14 0.37 17.71 -10.24
CA ASP A 14 -1.01 18.18 -10.15
C ASP A 14 -1.39 19.19 -11.25
N ASP A 15 -0.51 19.44 -12.23
CA ASP A 15 -0.85 20.27 -13.39
C ASP A 15 -2.08 19.72 -14.12
N ALA A 16 -3.09 20.56 -14.32
CA ALA A 16 -4.39 20.15 -14.83
C ALA A 16 -4.32 19.55 -16.26
N ALA A 17 -3.51 20.13 -17.14
CA ALA A 17 -3.37 19.63 -18.52
C ALA A 17 -2.67 18.27 -18.55
N ARG A 18 -1.65 18.11 -17.72
CA ARG A 18 -0.93 16.83 -17.57
C ARG A 18 -1.82 15.74 -16.97
N LEU A 19 -2.63 16.07 -15.96
CA LEU A 19 -3.60 15.13 -15.38
C LEU A 19 -4.67 14.73 -16.38
N GLN A 20 -5.16 15.66 -17.17
CA GLN A 20 -6.13 15.37 -18.23
C GLN A 20 -5.54 14.40 -19.28
N ALA A 21 -4.31 14.65 -19.73
CA ALA A 21 -3.60 13.75 -20.67
C ALA A 21 -3.40 12.35 -20.06
N LEU A 22 -2.99 12.27 -18.79
CA LEU A 22 -2.83 11.00 -18.07
C LEU A 22 -4.16 10.25 -17.94
N THR A 23 -5.23 10.94 -17.60
CA THR A 23 -6.58 10.36 -17.49
C THR A 23 -7.06 9.81 -18.83
N ALA A 24 -6.84 10.55 -19.93
CA ALA A 24 -7.14 10.08 -21.27
C ALA A 24 -6.35 8.82 -21.65
N GLN A 25 -5.06 8.79 -21.31
CA GLN A 25 -4.18 7.63 -21.57
C GLN A 25 -4.63 6.39 -20.76
N LEU A 26 -5.06 6.56 -19.51
CA LEU A 26 -5.46 5.46 -18.63
C LEU A 26 -6.89 4.97 -18.92
N ALA A 27 -7.71 5.80 -19.55
CA ALA A 27 -9.10 5.51 -19.88
C ALA A 27 -9.87 4.83 -18.73
N PRO A 28 -9.92 5.44 -17.51
CA PRO A 28 -10.54 4.80 -16.35
C PRO A 28 -12.03 4.59 -16.60
N THR A 29 -12.56 3.46 -16.12
CA THR A 29 -13.99 3.12 -16.25
C THR A 29 -14.89 3.91 -15.33
N ARG A 30 -14.34 4.57 -14.30
CA ARG A 30 -15.02 5.46 -13.37
C ARG A 30 -14.35 6.82 -13.38
N ASP A 31 -15.12 7.88 -13.14
CA ASP A 31 -14.56 9.23 -13.01
C ASP A 31 -13.64 9.34 -11.78
N PRO A 32 -12.33 9.58 -11.94
CA PRO A 32 -11.41 9.73 -10.82
C PRO A 32 -11.75 10.87 -9.86
N ALA A 33 -12.45 11.91 -10.34
CA ALA A 33 -12.90 13.04 -9.54
C ALA A 33 -14.28 12.81 -8.91
N GLY A 34 -14.96 11.74 -9.28
CA GLY A 34 -16.32 11.43 -8.86
C GLY A 34 -16.44 11.13 -7.36
N ALA A 35 -17.60 11.41 -6.79
CA ALA A 35 -17.89 11.19 -5.38
C ALA A 35 -17.74 9.71 -4.99
N GLU A 36 -18.16 8.80 -5.86
CA GLU A 36 -18.06 7.36 -5.66
C GLU A 36 -16.59 6.91 -5.48
N VAL A 37 -15.70 7.39 -6.35
CA VAL A 37 -14.26 7.04 -6.28
C VAL A 37 -13.62 7.62 -5.03
N LYS A 38 -13.96 8.85 -4.65
CA LYS A 38 -13.49 9.48 -3.41
C LYS A 38 -13.96 8.71 -2.18
N GLN A 39 -15.21 8.27 -2.16
CA GLN A 39 -15.76 7.48 -1.06
C GLN A 39 -15.10 6.10 -0.99
N ALA A 40 -14.89 5.43 -2.11
CA ALA A 40 -14.20 4.14 -2.17
C ALA A 40 -12.75 4.25 -1.68
N LEU A 41 -12.02 5.31 -2.05
CA LEU A 41 -10.67 5.56 -1.57
C LEU A 41 -10.65 5.77 -0.04
N ARG A 42 -11.58 6.58 0.48
CA ARG A 42 -11.70 6.78 1.94
C ARG A 42 -11.97 5.48 2.67
N ALA A 43 -12.97 4.71 2.22
CA ALA A 43 -13.30 3.43 2.83
C ALA A 43 -12.12 2.44 2.80
N ALA A 44 -11.38 2.38 1.69
CA ALA A 44 -10.17 1.54 1.59
C ALA A 44 -9.07 1.99 2.55
N THR A 45 -8.88 3.30 2.72
CA THR A 45 -7.92 3.87 3.67
C THR A 45 -8.30 3.54 5.10
N ASP A 46 -9.56 3.74 5.48
CA ASP A 46 -10.07 3.44 6.82
C ASP A 46 -9.93 1.94 7.14
N ALA A 47 -10.21 1.07 6.17
CA ALA A 47 -10.02 -0.37 6.32
C ALA A 47 -8.53 -0.75 6.50
N ALA A 48 -7.62 -0.13 5.76
CA ALA A 48 -6.18 -0.34 5.90
C ALA A 48 -5.68 0.09 7.29
N LEU A 49 -6.12 1.26 7.76
CA LEU A 49 -5.79 1.74 9.11
C LEU A 49 -6.33 0.81 10.20
N ALA A 50 -7.57 0.34 10.07
CA ALA A 50 -8.17 -0.61 11.00
C ALA A 50 -7.43 -1.95 11.01
N ALA A 51 -6.86 -2.37 9.89
CA ALA A 51 -6.00 -3.55 9.79
C ALA A 51 -4.58 -3.35 10.37
N GLY A 52 -4.23 -2.13 10.83
CA GLY A 52 -2.92 -1.82 11.41
C GLY A 52 -1.86 -1.36 10.39
N VAL A 53 -2.24 -1.04 9.15
CA VAL A 53 -1.31 -0.47 8.16
C VAL A 53 -0.90 0.93 8.59
N PHE A 54 0.40 1.15 8.72
CA PHE A 54 0.99 2.42 9.15
C PHE A 54 1.88 3.08 8.09
N GLY A 55 2.11 2.43 6.97
CA GLY A 55 2.94 2.94 5.88
C GLY A 55 2.75 2.17 4.57
N VAL A 56 3.34 2.69 3.50
CA VAL A 56 3.30 2.09 2.17
C VAL A 56 4.72 1.92 1.61
N PRO A 57 4.97 0.90 0.80
CA PRO A 57 4.05 -0.18 0.44
C PRO A 57 3.83 -1.16 1.61
N THR A 58 2.62 -1.68 1.76
CA THR A 58 2.30 -2.76 2.69
C THR A 58 1.55 -3.86 1.95
N PHE A 59 1.95 -5.09 2.19
CA PHE A 59 1.30 -6.30 1.68
C PHE A 59 0.61 -7.02 2.84
N ALA A 60 -0.64 -7.42 2.64
CA ALA A 60 -1.40 -8.18 3.62
C ALA A 60 -1.65 -9.60 3.10
N VAL A 61 -1.19 -10.61 3.81
CA VAL A 61 -1.36 -12.04 3.47
C VAL A 61 -1.67 -12.81 4.75
N ASP A 62 -2.76 -13.57 4.77
CA ASP A 62 -3.18 -14.41 5.89
C ASP A 62 -3.23 -13.65 7.23
N GLY A 63 -3.71 -12.40 7.21
CA GLY A 63 -3.79 -11.55 8.41
C GLY A 63 -2.45 -10.97 8.89
N ARG A 64 -1.35 -11.19 8.16
CA ARG A 64 -0.03 -10.64 8.44
C ARG A 64 0.29 -9.48 7.53
N LEU A 65 0.96 -8.44 8.07
CA LEU A 65 1.36 -7.25 7.34
C LEU A 65 2.88 -7.29 7.08
N PHE A 66 3.26 -7.10 5.83
CA PHE A 66 4.65 -7.01 5.38
C PHE A 66 4.88 -5.60 4.84
N TRP A 67 5.61 -4.78 5.58
CA TRP A 67 5.85 -3.39 5.23
C TRP A 67 7.23 -3.19 4.63
N GLY A 68 7.29 -2.45 3.52
CA GLY A 68 8.52 -2.08 2.85
C GLY A 68 9.01 -3.11 1.83
N LEU A 69 9.96 -2.69 1.00
CA LEU A 69 10.55 -3.56 -0.03
C LEU A 69 11.50 -4.61 0.57
N ASP A 70 12.10 -4.32 1.69
CA ASP A 70 12.95 -5.22 2.47
C ASP A 70 12.18 -6.40 3.09
N ALA A 71 10.85 -6.27 3.24
CA ALA A 71 9.99 -7.37 3.68
C ALA A 71 9.65 -8.40 2.56
N LEU A 72 9.99 -8.13 1.30
CA LEU A 72 9.65 -9.01 0.17
C LEU A 72 10.17 -10.45 0.30
N PRO A 73 11.38 -10.72 0.80
CA PRO A 73 11.83 -12.11 1.02
C PRO A 73 10.95 -12.85 2.02
N MET A 74 10.52 -12.18 3.10
CA MET A 74 9.63 -12.77 4.11
C MET A 74 8.22 -12.98 3.58
N LEU A 75 7.70 -12.00 2.81
CA LEU A 75 6.42 -12.13 2.11
C LEU A 75 6.43 -13.33 1.17
N ARG A 76 7.49 -13.50 0.40
CA ARG A 76 7.66 -14.65 -0.49
C ARG A 76 7.63 -15.97 0.28
N ALA A 77 8.40 -16.06 1.37
CA ALA A 77 8.42 -17.25 2.23
C ALA A 77 7.04 -17.57 2.81
N GLN A 78 6.24 -16.54 3.20
CA GLN A 78 4.86 -16.71 3.63
C GLN A 78 3.99 -17.31 2.53
N ILE A 79 4.06 -16.81 1.31
CA ILE A 79 3.28 -17.29 0.16
C ILE A 79 3.67 -18.74 -0.22
N GLU A 80 4.95 -19.08 -0.09
CA GLU A 80 5.49 -20.42 -0.36
C GLU A 80 5.21 -21.41 0.79
N GLY A 81 4.65 -20.97 1.92
CA GLY A 81 4.32 -21.82 3.07
C GLY A 81 5.52 -22.28 3.89
N ASP A 82 6.57 -21.46 3.96
CA ASP A 82 7.77 -21.77 4.76
C ASP A 82 7.45 -21.67 6.27
N ALA A 83 7.51 -22.80 6.97
CA ALA A 83 7.20 -22.89 8.40
C ALA A 83 8.04 -21.95 9.29
N ARG A 84 9.24 -21.57 8.84
CA ARG A 84 10.12 -20.64 9.57
C ARG A 84 9.49 -19.25 9.75
N VAL A 85 8.56 -18.87 8.86
CA VAL A 85 7.83 -17.61 8.98
C VAL A 85 6.95 -17.63 10.23
N ASP A 86 6.29 -18.74 10.52
CA ASP A 86 5.45 -18.88 11.71
C ASP A 86 6.27 -18.79 13.01
N GLU A 87 7.46 -19.37 13.03
CA GLU A 87 8.39 -19.31 14.17
C GLU A 87 8.83 -17.85 14.43
N VAL A 88 9.24 -17.13 13.38
CA VAL A 88 9.65 -15.72 13.46
C VAL A 88 8.49 -14.85 13.92
N TRP A 89 7.27 -15.09 13.42
CA TRP A 89 6.08 -14.33 13.80
C TRP A 89 5.70 -14.54 15.27
N ALA A 90 5.75 -15.80 15.72
CA ALA A 90 5.49 -16.15 17.12
C ALA A 90 6.53 -15.51 18.06
N ALA A 91 7.82 -15.55 17.68
CA ALA A 91 8.88 -14.91 18.43
C ALA A 91 8.70 -13.39 18.51
N ALA A 92 8.35 -12.74 17.39
CA ALA A 92 8.08 -11.29 17.37
C ALA A 92 6.89 -10.88 18.25
N ALA A 93 5.84 -11.70 18.29
CA ALA A 93 4.66 -11.45 19.14
C ALA A 93 4.98 -11.56 20.66
N SER A 94 6.03 -12.29 21.04
CA SER A 94 6.46 -12.43 22.43
C SER A 94 7.36 -11.29 22.93
N VAL A 95 7.82 -10.40 22.02
CA VAL A 95 8.65 -9.24 22.41
C VAL A 95 7.79 -8.24 23.16
N ALA A 96 8.16 -7.94 24.41
CA ALA A 96 7.47 -6.92 25.21
C ALA A 96 7.53 -5.58 24.47
N GLN A 97 6.37 -4.96 24.26
CA GLN A 97 6.32 -3.59 23.72
C GLN A 97 7.11 -2.68 24.66
N GLY A 98 8.07 -1.94 24.10
CA GLY A 98 8.92 -1.04 24.86
C GLY A 98 8.12 -0.09 25.73
N VAL A 99 8.73 0.30 26.84
CA VAL A 99 8.14 1.15 27.88
C VAL A 99 7.47 2.38 27.27
N ARG A 100 6.17 2.52 27.46
CA ARG A 100 5.49 3.80 27.25
C ARG A 100 6.08 4.81 28.23
N ARG A 101 6.73 5.82 27.67
CA ARG A 101 7.14 7.00 28.46
C ARG A 101 5.95 7.91 28.63
#